data_0bfc9ebe306483dda8e393a4b103ed38
#
_entry.id   0bfc9ebe306483dda8e393a4b103ed38
#
_cell.length_a   1.000
_cell.length_b   1.000
_cell.length_c   1.000
_cell.angle_alpha   90.00
_cell.angle_beta   90.00
_cell.angle_gamma   90.00
#
_symmetry.space_group_name_H-M   'P 1'
#
loop_
_entity.id
_entity.type
_entity.pdbx_description
1 polymer ?
#
loop_
_entity_poly.entity_id
_entity_poly.type
_entity_poly.pdbx_seq_one_letter_code
_entity_poly.pdbx_strand_id
1 'polypeptide(L)'
;TFPYQLFHTSRPGALDTSLVSSDYINNPRTMNAVYNLGARLQAALKLGGEKLAVGGLDNKQLNEYVPAGSPLAKFYKQPDSVWTPRVLKDGADSVGALGALNRVFINIGLFSEEWLEHFNPLVGGKKITPIPIKVARKNSVYWQANENQTPNLALFFLATAKPDYLKNAPGGEGYLTADAATLTRGKAAFSERCARCHSSKLPEKAYTFFPNNGCVGPDYLNCWNRYWAWTKTDEFKGAIQKIVRADDFLKDNFLSTELRVPVTLLETNACSPLATNAIEGNIWDNFSSQSYKDLPSVGTITVHHPFTGEPKEYQMPASGRGYTRPASLISLWSTAPFLLNNTVGDFNPSPSVKDRMQSFDNSIEQMLWPEKRKGNINYKTASGKTLPGWIDRTYDTSYLRVAKGYLPNFLRRIQPLVGVLSRGSFFNEEGLEIGPIPKGTPVNLLSNIDLDKREGLVANLKHKRQIVELLIKIKKDLKALPKNATDEQARKVFTNLVDPLLEASKCPDFVVNRGHYFGSDYFKDEPGLGDEDKRALIAFLKTL
;
A
#
# COMPACT_ATOMS: atom_id res chain seq x y z
N THR A 1 4.04 -1.25 -7.55
CA THR A 1 4.95 -2.40 -7.29
C THR A 1 5.43 -3.06 -8.56
N PHE A 2 4.57 -3.27 -9.53
CA PHE A 2 4.92 -3.99 -10.76
C PHE A 2 6.07 -3.36 -11.58
N PRO A 3 6.19 -2.03 -11.74
CA PRO A 3 7.35 -1.46 -12.43
C PRO A 3 8.68 -1.78 -11.78
N TYR A 4 8.69 -2.00 -10.48
CA TYR A 4 9.91 -2.31 -9.73
C TYR A 4 10.32 -3.78 -9.84
N GLN A 5 9.40 -4.68 -10.07
CA GLN A 5 9.69 -6.09 -10.33
C GLN A 5 10.35 -6.33 -11.70
N LEU A 6 10.33 -5.33 -12.58
CA LEU A 6 11.06 -5.38 -13.86
C LEU A 6 12.57 -5.16 -13.70
N PHE A 7 13.01 -4.70 -12.55
CA PHE A 7 14.42 -4.57 -12.24
C PHE A 7 14.93 -5.85 -11.58
N HIS A 8 15.07 -6.89 -12.38
CA HIS A 8 15.59 -8.15 -11.90
C HIS A 8 17.11 -8.13 -11.81
N THR A 9 17.59 -8.68 -10.73
CA THR A 9 18.99 -8.84 -10.44
C THR A 9 19.28 -10.33 -10.35
N SER A 10 19.86 -10.88 -11.39
CA SER A 10 20.17 -12.31 -11.51
C SER A 10 21.63 -12.68 -11.19
N ARG A 11 22.45 -11.68 -10.87
CA ARG A 11 23.87 -11.90 -10.53
C ARG A 11 24.13 -11.64 -9.05
N PRO A 12 25.08 -12.35 -8.42
CA PRO A 12 25.53 -12.02 -7.06
C PRO A 12 25.90 -10.53 -6.94
N GLY A 13 25.50 -9.89 -5.86
CA GLY A 13 25.70 -8.46 -5.63
C GLY A 13 24.76 -7.53 -6.41
N ALA A 14 23.86 -8.05 -7.21
CA ALA A 14 22.85 -7.22 -7.85
C ALA A 14 21.79 -6.77 -6.84
N LEU A 15 21.32 -5.51 -6.98
CA LEU A 15 20.31 -4.95 -6.12
C LEU A 15 18.97 -5.64 -6.36
N ASP A 16 18.46 -6.35 -5.37
CA ASP A 16 17.11 -6.92 -5.41
C ASP A 16 16.10 -5.84 -5.08
N THR A 17 15.35 -5.42 -6.07
CA THR A 17 14.30 -4.41 -5.92
C THR A 17 12.92 -4.98 -5.68
N SER A 18 12.77 -6.29 -5.60
CA SER A 18 11.49 -6.94 -5.37
C SER A 18 10.91 -6.64 -3.99
N LEU A 19 11.77 -6.36 -3.00
CA LEU A 19 11.41 -6.00 -1.64
C LEU A 19 11.31 -4.49 -1.38
N VAL A 20 11.59 -3.69 -2.38
CA VAL A 20 11.71 -2.23 -2.25
C VAL A 20 10.38 -1.50 -2.32
N SER A 21 9.37 -2.11 -2.85
CA SER A 21 8.04 -1.61 -2.62
C SER A 21 7.70 -1.92 -1.16
N SER A 22 7.12 -0.97 -0.50
CA SER A 22 6.66 -1.03 0.87
C SER A 22 5.68 -2.18 1.21
N ASP A 23 5.68 -3.25 0.44
CA ASP A 23 4.85 -4.44 0.65
C ASP A 23 5.73 -5.64 0.94
N TYR A 24 6.08 -5.81 2.20
CA TYR A 24 6.61 -7.07 2.69
C TYR A 24 5.47 -8.06 2.87
N ILE A 25 5.23 -8.90 1.88
CA ILE A 25 4.20 -9.95 1.96
C ILE A 25 4.73 -11.12 2.78
N ASN A 26 4.99 -10.89 4.05
CA ASN A 26 5.61 -11.87 4.93
C ASN A 26 4.66 -12.46 5.96
N ASN A 27 3.39 -12.09 5.95
CA ASN A 27 2.40 -12.55 6.92
C ASN A 27 1.06 -12.92 6.25
N PRO A 28 0.16 -13.60 6.96
CA PRO A 28 -1.14 -14.02 6.41
C PRO A 28 -2.16 -12.88 6.28
N ARG A 29 -1.73 -11.64 6.20
CA ARG A 29 -2.60 -10.45 6.17
C ARG A 29 -3.63 -10.49 5.05
N THR A 30 -3.32 -11.13 3.94
CA THR A 30 -4.24 -11.28 2.81
C THR A 30 -5.54 -11.98 3.23
N MET A 31 -5.48 -12.91 4.19
CA MET A 31 -6.65 -13.59 4.71
C MET A 31 -7.62 -12.66 5.45
N ASN A 32 -7.11 -11.57 6.04
CA ASN A 32 -7.96 -10.59 6.71
C ASN A 32 -8.96 -9.92 5.77
N ALA A 33 -8.66 -9.89 4.48
CA ALA A 33 -9.57 -9.36 3.47
C ALA A 33 -10.79 -10.25 3.23
N VAL A 34 -10.74 -11.53 3.59
CA VAL A 34 -11.82 -12.51 3.36
C VAL A 34 -12.66 -12.78 4.60
N TYR A 35 -12.17 -12.42 5.78
CA TYR A 35 -12.92 -12.65 7.02
C TYR A 35 -14.18 -11.77 7.10
N ASN A 36 -15.25 -12.33 7.64
CA ASN A 36 -16.55 -11.66 7.83
C ASN A 36 -17.05 -10.96 6.56
N LEU A 37 -16.89 -11.60 5.41
CA LEU A 37 -17.23 -11.02 4.12
C LEU A 37 -18.69 -10.52 4.05
N GLY A 38 -19.64 -11.28 4.59
CA GLY A 38 -21.04 -10.88 4.65
C GLY A 38 -21.26 -9.55 5.39
N ALA A 39 -20.64 -9.39 6.56
CA ALA A 39 -20.71 -8.15 7.34
C ALA A 39 -20.05 -6.98 6.62
N ARG A 40 -18.93 -7.23 5.92
CA ARG A 40 -18.28 -6.19 5.09
C ARG A 40 -19.17 -5.69 3.97
N LEU A 41 -19.92 -6.60 3.34
CA LEU A 41 -20.85 -6.24 2.28
C LEU A 41 -21.96 -5.33 2.81
N GLN A 42 -22.52 -5.66 3.98
CA GLN A 42 -23.55 -4.87 4.63
C GLN A 42 -23.01 -3.49 5.07
N ALA A 43 -21.82 -3.43 5.63
CA ALA A 43 -21.20 -2.18 6.02
C ALA A 43 -20.88 -1.29 4.79
N ALA A 44 -20.43 -1.86 3.69
CA ALA A 44 -20.21 -1.12 2.46
C ALA A 44 -21.49 -0.49 1.92
N LEU A 45 -22.61 -1.22 2.01
CA LEU A 45 -23.94 -0.67 1.71
C LEU A 45 -24.30 0.51 2.57
N LYS A 46 -24.19 0.34 3.87
CA LYS A 46 -24.56 1.37 4.84
C LYS A 46 -23.72 2.63 4.70
N LEU A 47 -22.43 2.50 4.42
CA LEU A 47 -21.51 3.62 4.25
C LEU A 47 -21.67 4.35 2.92
N GLY A 48 -21.95 3.62 1.85
CA GLY A 48 -21.93 4.18 0.52
C GLY A 48 -23.27 4.29 -0.17
N GLY A 49 -24.30 3.78 0.49
CA GLY A 49 -25.56 3.56 -0.16
C GLY A 49 -25.39 2.72 -1.42
N GLU A 50 -26.38 2.74 -2.26
CA GLU A 50 -26.41 1.92 -3.46
C GLU A 50 -25.23 2.21 -4.43
N LYS A 51 -24.86 3.48 -4.59
CA LYS A 51 -23.78 3.89 -5.51
C LYS A 51 -22.41 3.38 -5.10
N LEU A 52 -22.09 3.32 -3.82
CA LEU A 52 -20.80 2.84 -3.33
C LEU A 52 -20.81 1.34 -3.07
N ALA A 53 -21.86 0.83 -2.48
CA ALA A 53 -21.95 -0.55 -2.04
C ALA A 53 -22.22 -1.51 -3.21
N VAL A 54 -23.05 -1.09 -4.10
CA VAL A 54 -23.33 -1.80 -5.35
C VAL A 54 -22.21 -1.56 -6.35
N GLY A 55 -21.17 -0.95 -5.83
CA GLY A 55 -20.08 -0.53 -6.59
C GLY A 55 -20.57 0.35 -7.71
N GLY A 56 -20.77 1.60 -7.45
CA GLY A 56 -20.78 2.55 -8.53
C GLY A 56 -19.55 2.34 -9.39
N LEU A 57 -19.51 1.20 -10.08
CA LEU A 57 -18.61 1.04 -11.18
C LEU A 57 -19.11 1.99 -12.22
N ASP A 58 -18.59 3.19 -12.12
CA ASP A 58 -18.70 4.24 -13.10
C ASP A 58 -17.88 3.89 -14.35
N ASN A 59 -17.22 2.74 -14.32
CA ASN A 59 -16.51 2.21 -15.46
C ASN A 59 -17.51 1.60 -16.44
N LYS A 60 -17.99 2.42 -17.35
CA LYS A 60 -18.93 2.02 -18.41
C LYS A 60 -18.44 0.80 -19.19
N GLN A 61 -17.15 0.74 -19.50
CA GLN A 61 -16.57 -0.34 -20.27
C GLN A 61 -16.79 -1.69 -19.60
N LEU A 62 -16.50 -1.80 -18.31
CA LEU A 62 -16.73 -3.04 -17.58
C LEU A 62 -18.22 -3.38 -17.50
N ASN A 63 -19.07 -2.38 -17.25
CA ASN A 63 -20.51 -2.58 -17.17
C ASN A 63 -21.14 -3.05 -18.49
N GLU A 64 -20.59 -2.60 -19.61
CA GLU A 64 -21.06 -2.99 -20.95
C GLU A 64 -20.65 -4.40 -21.34
N TYR A 65 -19.44 -4.81 -20.95
CA TYR A 65 -18.85 -6.06 -21.43
C TYR A 65 -18.94 -7.24 -20.47
N VAL A 66 -19.56 -7.07 -19.32
CA VAL A 66 -19.96 -8.19 -18.46
C VAL A 66 -21.44 -8.50 -18.69
N PRO A 67 -21.80 -9.50 -19.51
CA PRO A 67 -23.20 -9.82 -19.80
C PRO A 67 -23.97 -10.22 -18.54
N ALA A 68 -25.25 -9.93 -18.49
CA ALA A 68 -26.10 -10.24 -17.35
C ALA A 68 -26.14 -11.74 -16.98
N GLY A 69 -26.00 -12.64 -17.95
CA GLY A 69 -25.95 -14.08 -17.71
C GLY A 69 -24.55 -14.65 -17.41
N SER A 70 -23.51 -13.81 -17.43
CA SER A 70 -22.15 -14.22 -17.10
C SER A 70 -22.02 -14.57 -15.60
N PRO A 71 -21.24 -15.61 -15.22
CA PRO A 71 -20.93 -15.88 -13.82
C PRO A 71 -20.37 -14.68 -13.07
N LEU A 72 -19.57 -13.84 -13.73
CA LEU A 72 -19.05 -12.59 -13.15
C LEU A 72 -20.10 -11.49 -13.01
N ALA A 73 -21.22 -11.54 -13.71
CA ALA A 73 -22.25 -10.51 -13.62
C ALA A 73 -22.79 -10.34 -12.20
N LYS A 74 -22.85 -11.41 -11.42
CA LYS A 74 -23.22 -11.37 -10.01
C LYS A 74 -22.28 -10.54 -9.16
N PHE A 75 -21.04 -10.39 -9.58
CA PHE A 75 -19.98 -9.70 -8.84
C PHE A 75 -19.65 -8.32 -9.39
N TYR A 76 -19.91 -8.05 -10.65
CA TYR A 76 -19.56 -6.79 -11.30
C TYR A 76 -20.76 -5.96 -11.71
N LYS A 77 -21.76 -6.59 -12.28
CA LYS A 77 -22.98 -5.91 -12.74
C LYS A 77 -24.13 -6.06 -11.81
N GLN A 78 -23.95 -6.71 -10.68
CA GLN A 78 -25.00 -6.90 -9.81
C GLN A 78 -26.40 -6.91 -10.38
N PRO A 79 -27.22 -7.77 -10.05
CA PRO A 79 -28.42 -7.31 -9.41
C PRO A 79 -28.10 -7.09 -7.95
N ASP A 80 -28.83 -6.27 -7.43
CA ASP A 80 -28.69 -5.64 -6.19
C ASP A 80 -28.89 -6.57 -5.01
N SER A 81 -29.26 -7.80 -5.24
CA SER A 81 -29.41 -8.82 -4.21
C SER A 81 -28.11 -9.52 -3.78
N VAL A 82 -27.01 -9.31 -4.48
CA VAL A 82 -25.69 -9.86 -4.12
C VAL A 82 -24.73 -8.72 -3.90
N TRP A 83 -24.59 -8.33 -2.68
CA TRP A 83 -23.75 -7.27 -2.22
C TRP A 83 -22.29 -7.70 -2.18
N THR A 84 -21.71 -7.92 -3.30
CA THR A 84 -20.27 -8.08 -3.39
C THR A 84 -19.64 -6.73 -3.60
N PRO A 85 -18.62 -6.35 -2.81
CA PRO A 85 -17.83 -5.20 -3.18
C PRO A 85 -17.29 -5.50 -4.55
N ARG A 86 -17.61 -4.63 -5.48
CA ARG A 86 -17.04 -4.77 -6.80
C ARG A 86 -15.56 -4.60 -6.67
N VAL A 87 -14.85 -5.61 -7.14
CA VAL A 87 -13.42 -5.69 -7.20
C VAL A 87 -12.74 -4.41 -7.61
N LEU A 88 -13.42 -3.65 -8.37
CA LEU A 88 -12.88 -2.62 -9.21
C LEU A 88 -13.27 -1.25 -8.73
N LYS A 89 -13.97 -1.20 -7.63
CA LYS A 89 -14.62 -0.02 -7.13
C LYS A 89 -13.66 1.06 -6.66
N ASP A 90 -12.59 0.68 -6.04
CA ASP A 90 -11.78 1.59 -5.27
C ASP A 90 -10.28 1.50 -5.58
N GLY A 91 -9.93 1.02 -6.73
CA GLY A 91 -8.59 1.09 -7.27
C GLY A 91 -7.58 0.17 -6.59
N ALA A 92 -6.39 0.67 -6.30
CA ALA A 92 -5.22 -0.12 -6.02
C ALA A 92 -5.30 -0.98 -4.77
N ASP A 93 -5.96 -0.50 -3.74
CA ASP A 93 -6.03 -1.26 -2.51
C ASP A 93 -7.33 -1.97 -2.40
N SER A 94 -7.26 -3.19 -2.44
CA SER A 94 -8.28 -4.14 -2.43
C SER A 94 -9.61 -3.75 -1.83
N VAL A 95 -10.53 -4.22 -2.42
CA VAL A 95 -11.92 -4.12 -2.28
C VAL A 95 -12.53 -5.32 -1.61
N GLY A 96 -11.89 -5.91 -0.71
CA GLY A 96 -12.34 -7.15 -0.10
C GLY A 96 -11.87 -8.38 -0.88
N ALA A 97 -12.25 -9.54 -0.40
CA ALA A 97 -11.69 -10.82 -0.78
C ALA A 97 -11.84 -11.18 -2.24
N LEU A 98 -13.05 -11.03 -2.74
CA LEU A 98 -13.33 -11.36 -4.13
C LEU A 98 -12.58 -10.42 -5.07
N GLY A 99 -12.47 -9.17 -4.63
CA GLY A 99 -11.70 -8.17 -5.31
C GLY A 99 -10.23 -8.48 -5.41
N ALA A 100 -9.63 -8.83 -4.31
CA ALA A 100 -8.22 -9.16 -4.25
C ALA A 100 -7.91 -10.41 -5.10
N LEU A 101 -8.71 -11.46 -5.01
CA LEU A 101 -8.49 -12.69 -5.74
C LEU A 101 -8.68 -12.50 -7.24
N ASN A 102 -9.80 -11.96 -7.67
CA ASN A 102 -10.03 -11.70 -9.10
C ASN A 102 -9.00 -10.77 -9.69
N ARG A 103 -8.70 -9.70 -8.97
CA ARG A 103 -7.74 -8.72 -9.44
C ARG A 103 -6.34 -9.31 -9.57
N VAL A 104 -5.89 -10.11 -8.62
CA VAL A 104 -4.56 -10.74 -8.72
C VAL A 104 -4.48 -11.63 -9.93
N PHE A 105 -5.43 -12.54 -10.12
CA PHE A 105 -5.40 -13.47 -11.23
C PHE A 105 -5.62 -12.78 -12.58
N ILE A 106 -6.64 -11.92 -12.70
CA ILE A 106 -6.89 -11.18 -13.93
C ILE A 106 -5.74 -10.23 -14.24
N ASN A 107 -5.26 -9.48 -13.27
CA ASN A 107 -4.21 -8.49 -13.50
C ASN A 107 -2.90 -9.15 -13.90
N ILE A 108 -2.46 -10.20 -13.20
CA ILE A 108 -1.23 -10.89 -13.54
C ILE A 108 -1.35 -11.55 -14.92
N GLY A 109 -2.47 -12.20 -15.17
CA GLY A 109 -2.70 -12.86 -16.45
C GLY A 109 -2.75 -11.89 -17.62
N LEU A 110 -3.59 -10.85 -17.53
CA LEU A 110 -3.70 -9.83 -18.58
C LEU A 110 -2.37 -9.09 -18.80
N PHE A 111 -1.62 -8.82 -17.72
CA PHE A 111 -0.31 -8.20 -17.85
C PHE A 111 0.65 -9.09 -18.63
N SER A 112 0.67 -10.38 -18.31
CA SER A 112 1.56 -11.34 -18.98
C SER A 112 1.18 -11.52 -20.45
N GLU A 113 -0.10 -11.62 -20.75
CA GLU A 113 -0.59 -11.74 -22.13
C GLU A 113 -0.32 -10.48 -22.96
N GLU A 114 -0.65 -9.30 -22.41
CA GLU A 114 -0.37 -8.02 -23.07
C GLU A 114 1.13 -7.81 -23.31
N TRP A 115 1.95 -8.27 -22.36
CA TRP A 115 3.40 -8.27 -22.52
C TRP A 115 3.85 -9.15 -23.68
N LEU A 116 3.33 -10.37 -23.76
CA LEU A 116 3.68 -11.32 -24.81
C LEU A 116 3.21 -10.85 -26.19
N GLU A 117 1.99 -10.31 -26.27
CA GLU A 117 1.42 -9.81 -27.53
C GLU A 117 2.14 -8.58 -28.08
N HIS A 118 2.61 -7.71 -27.20
CA HIS A 118 3.23 -6.44 -27.58
C HIS A 118 4.75 -6.44 -27.43
N PHE A 119 5.34 -7.54 -27.01
CA PHE A 119 6.78 -7.66 -26.94
C PHE A 119 7.37 -7.76 -28.34
N ASN A 120 8.13 -6.74 -28.70
CA ASN A 120 8.91 -6.75 -29.93
C ASN A 120 10.39 -6.69 -29.59
N PRO A 121 11.19 -7.73 -29.90
CA PRO A 121 12.59 -7.79 -29.55
C PRO A 121 13.43 -6.70 -30.19
N LEU A 122 12.99 -6.11 -31.30
CA LEU A 122 13.69 -4.99 -31.96
C LEU A 122 13.34 -3.63 -31.34
N VAL A 123 12.12 -3.47 -30.83
CA VAL A 123 11.60 -2.20 -30.33
C VAL A 123 11.43 -2.22 -28.79
N GLY A 124 11.49 -3.41 -28.18
CA GLY A 124 11.20 -3.67 -26.76
C GLY A 124 9.71 -3.54 -26.41
N GLY A 125 9.40 -3.71 -25.14
CA GLY A 125 8.03 -3.65 -24.68
C GLY A 125 7.35 -2.32 -24.98
N LYS A 126 6.14 -2.38 -25.46
CA LYS A 126 5.26 -1.23 -25.58
C LYS A 126 4.83 -0.80 -24.18
N LYS A 127 4.57 0.49 -23.97
CA LYS A 127 3.89 0.92 -22.74
C LYS A 127 2.57 0.16 -22.64
N ILE A 128 2.38 -0.53 -21.52
CA ILE A 128 1.12 -1.20 -21.24
C ILE A 128 0.09 -0.11 -20.89
N THR A 129 -0.92 0.00 -21.72
CA THR A 129 -2.05 0.93 -21.57
C THR A 129 -3.25 0.17 -21.03
N PRO A 130 -4.32 0.85 -20.61
CA PRO A 130 -5.55 0.18 -20.24
C PRO A 130 -6.00 -0.79 -21.35
N ILE A 131 -6.21 -2.04 -20.96
CA ILE A 131 -6.61 -3.09 -21.91
C ILE A 131 -8.12 -2.99 -22.11
N PRO A 132 -8.61 -2.89 -23.35
CA PRO A 132 -10.05 -2.92 -23.61
C PRO A 132 -10.66 -4.22 -23.07
N ILE A 133 -11.62 -4.12 -22.16
CA ILE A 133 -12.22 -5.30 -21.51
C ILE A 133 -12.83 -6.27 -22.51
N LYS A 134 -13.40 -5.76 -23.59
CA LYS A 134 -13.92 -6.59 -24.68
C LYS A 134 -12.83 -7.47 -25.31
N VAL A 135 -11.64 -6.91 -25.50
CA VAL A 135 -10.48 -7.63 -26.07
C VAL A 135 -9.97 -8.66 -25.05
N ALA A 136 -9.78 -8.26 -23.81
CA ALA A 136 -9.34 -9.15 -22.75
C ALA A 136 -10.28 -10.35 -22.58
N ARG A 137 -11.59 -10.09 -22.53
CA ARG A 137 -12.60 -11.14 -22.39
C ARG A 137 -12.60 -12.12 -23.54
N LYS A 138 -12.36 -11.64 -24.77
CA LYS A 138 -12.33 -12.47 -25.98
C LYS A 138 -11.05 -13.31 -26.05
N ASN A 139 -9.91 -12.73 -25.73
CA ASN A 139 -8.61 -13.29 -26.07
C ASN A 139 -7.85 -13.87 -24.84
N SER A 140 -8.16 -13.41 -23.62
CA SER A 140 -7.42 -13.82 -22.44
C SER A 140 -7.96 -15.12 -21.84
N VAL A 141 -7.13 -16.14 -21.81
CA VAL A 141 -7.42 -17.40 -21.11
C VAL A 141 -7.54 -17.20 -19.60
N TYR A 142 -6.82 -16.26 -19.04
CA TYR A 142 -6.89 -15.89 -17.61
C TYR A 142 -8.22 -15.23 -17.27
N TRP A 143 -8.69 -14.32 -18.13
CA TRP A 143 -10.01 -13.73 -17.95
C TRP A 143 -11.11 -14.79 -17.96
N GLN A 144 -11.10 -15.65 -18.97
CA GLN A 144 -12.11 -16.71 -19.14
C GLN A 144 -12.10 -17.70 -17.97
N ALA A 145 -10.91 -18.12 -17.53
CA ALA A 145 -10.77 -18.98 -16.36
C ALA A 145 -11.32 -18.32 -15.08
N ASN A 146 -11.00 -17.05 -14.86
CA ASN A 146 -11.52 -16.31 -13.70
C ASN A 146 -13.03 -16.12 -13.76
N GLU A 147 -13.58 -15.86 -14.93
CA GLU A 147 -15.03 -15.73 -15.11
C GLU A 147 -15.78 -16.98 -14.63
N ASN A 148 -15.21 -18.15 -14.86
CA ASN A 148 -15.80 -19.43 -14.46
C ASN A 148 -15.54 -19.79 -12.99
N GLN A 149 -14.37 -19.45 -12.46
CA GLN A 149 -13.94 -19.88 -11.11
C GLN A 149 -14.37 -18.92 -9.99
N THR A 150 -14.51 -17.64 -10.26
CA THR A 150 -14.78 -16.62 -9.25
C THR A 150 -16.03 -16.90 -8.41
N PRO A 151 -17.17 -17.32 -8.98
CA PRO A 151 -18.34 -17.63 -8.18
C PRO A 151 -18.09 -18.73 -7.16
N ASN A 152 -17.36 -19.76 -7.54
CA ASN A 152 -17.03 -20.88 -6.66
C ASN A 152 -16.06 -20.48 -5.56
N LEU A 153 -15.06 -19.67 -5.88
CA LEU A 153 -14.14 -19.10 -4.90
C LEU A 153 -14.87 -18.20 -3.90
N ALA A 154 -15.82 -17.40 -4.37
CA ALA A 154 -16.64 -16.57 -3.50
C ALA A 154 -17.44 -17.39 -2.49
N LEU A 155 -18.11 -18.42 -2.97
CA LEU A 155 -18.87 -19.33 -2.11
C LEU A 155 -17.97 -20.07 -1.13
N PHE A 156 -16.81 -20.52 -1.57
CA PHE A 156 -15.82 -21.15 -0.71
C PHE A 156 -15.41 -20.23 0.44
N PHE A 157 -15.03 -18.99 0.17
CA PHE A 157 -14.64 -18.06 1.23
C PHE A 157 -15.81 -17.65 2.13
N LEU A 158 -17.00 -17.46 1.60
CA LEU A 158 -18.19 -17.21 2.42
C LEU A 158 -18.47 -18.36 3.41
N ALA A 159 -18.21 -19.58 3.00
CA ALA A 159 -18.44 -20.76 3.83
C ALA A 159 -17.30 -21.03 4.82
N THR A 160 -16.06 -20.78 4.45
CA THR A 160 -14.88 -21.29 5.17
C THR A 160 -14.05 -20.23 5.87
N ALA A 161 -14.03 -18.99 5.36
CA ALA A 161 -13.20 -17.94 5.94
C ALA A 161 -13.82 -17.40 7.24
N LYS A 162 -13.33 -17.89 8.36
CA LYS A 162 -13.72 -17.51 9.71
C LYS A 162 -12.55 -16.89 10.45
N PRO A 163 -12.79 -16.03 11.45
CA PRO A 163 -11.74 -15.53 12.30
C PRO A 163 -10.99 -16.65 13.02
N ASP A 164 -9.66 -16.56 13.01
CA ASP A 164 -8.79 -17.45 13.79
C ASP A 164 -8.51 -16.80 15.13
N TYR A 165 -9.39 -16.98 16.08
CA TYR A 165 -9.21 -16.42 17.42
C TYR A 165 -8.10 -17.15 18.16
N LEU A 166 -7.24 -16.41 18.85
CA LEU A 166 -6.14 -16.96 19.66
C LEU A 166 -6.62 -17.98 20.68
N LYS A 167 -7.79 -17.78 21.28
CA LYS A 167 -8.40 -18.77 22.21
C LYS A 167 -8.63 -20.15 21.61
N ASN A 168 -8.77 -20.24 20.29
CA ASN A 168 -9.01 -21.50 19.59
C ASN A 168 -7.71 -22.13 19.04
N ALA A 169 -6.60 -21.39 19.10
CA ALA A 169 -5.31 -21.86 18.65
C ALA A 169 -4.65 -22.79 19.69
N PRO A 170 -3.90 -23.82 19.27
CA PRO A 170 -3.22 -24.73 20.21
C PRO A 170 -2.35 -23.97 21.24
N GLY A 171 -2.69 -24.05 22.52
CA GLY A 171 -1.99 -23.32 23.58
C GLY A 171 -2.24 -21.82 23.62
N GLY A 172 -3.12 -21.30 22.78
CA GLY A 172 -3.41 -19.88 22.65
C GLY A 172 -4.08 -19.25 23.89
N GLU A 173 -4.88 -20.03 24.61
CA GLU A 173 -5.52 -19.58 25.85
C GLU A 173 -4.51 -19.08 26.90
N GLY A 174 -3.32 -19.69 26.96
CA GLY A 174 -2.26 -19.28 27.87
C GLY A 174 -1.70 -17.86 27.67
N TYR A 175 -2.02 -17.24 26.54
CA TYR A 175 -1.64 -15.85 26.23
C TYR A 175 -2.74 -14.84 26.54
N LEU A 176 -3.93 -15.29 26.92
CA LEU A 176 -5.08 -14.45 27.22
C LEU A 176 -5.18 -14.16 28.72
N THR A 177 -5.68 -12.99 29.06
CA THR A 177 -6.00 -12.67 30.47
C THR A 177 -7.45 -13.00 30.77
N ALA A 178 -7.70 -13.55 31.95
CA ALA A 178 -9.04 -13.74 32.51
C ALA A 178 -9.52 -12.51 33.32
N ASP A 179 -8.65 -11.52 33.54
CA ASP A 179 -9.00 -10.32 34.30
C ASP A 179 -9.97 -9.41 33.53
N ALA A 180 -11.22 -9.40 33.96
CA ALA A 180 -12.29 -8.61 33.36
C ALA A 180 -12.04 -7.09 33.46
N ALA A 181 -11.37 -6.63 34.51
CA ALA A 181 -11.06 -5.21 34.67
C ALA A 181 -10.06 -4.75 33.63
N THR A 182 -8.98 -5.52 33.40
CA THR A 182 -8.01 -5.29 32.32
C THR A 182 -8.67 -5.28 30.94
N LEU A 183 -9.54 -6.25 30.66
CA LEU A 183 -10.23 -6.29 29.36
C LEU A 183 -11.18 -5.10 29.18
N THR A 184 -11.89 -4.70 30.22
CA THR A 184 -12.78 -3.52 30.20
C THR A 184 -11.98 -2.23 29.92
N ARG A 185 -10.83 -2.08 30.58
CA ARG A 185 -9.90 -0.97 30.36
C ARG A 185 -9.35 -0.99 28.92
N GLY A 186 -8.98 -2.17 28.43
CA GLY A 186 -8.52 -2.35 27.04
C GLY A 186 -9.57 -1.99 26.00
N LYS A 187 -10.82 -2.39 26.21
CA LYS A 187 -11.96 -1.97 25.37
C LYS A 187 -12.17 -0.45 25.39
N ALA A 188 -12.01 0.20 26.54
CA ALA A 188 -12.09 1.66 26.64
C ALA A 188 -10.98 2.34 25.81
N ALA A 189 -9.74 1.93 25.97
CA ALA A 189 -8.60 2.44 25.21
C ALA A 189 -8.79 2.21 23.69
N PHE A 190 -9.27 1.04 23.29
CA PHE A 190 -9.59 0.72 21.89
C PHE A 190 -10.67 1.64 21.32
N SER A 191 -11.75 1.86 22.08
CA SER A 191 -12.86 2.71 21.64
C SER A 191 -12.40 4.14 21.36
N GLU A 192 -11.53 4.68 22.19
CA GLU A 192 -11.06 6.06 22.08
C GLU A 192 -10.05 6.28 20.95
N ARG A 193 -9.20 5.30 20.65
CA ARG A 193 -8.05 5.49 19.75
C ARG A 193 -8.12 4.71 18.46
N CYS A 194 -8.79 3.57 18.45
CA CYS A 194 -8.70 2.60 17.35
C CYS A 194 -10.02 2.42 16.59
N ALA A 195 -11.14 2.40 17.30
CA ALA A 195 -12.44 2.01 16.75
C ALA A 195 -12.95 2.90 15.60
N ARG A 196 -12.54 4.17 15.55
CA ARG A 196 -12.90 5.09 14.44
C ARG A 196 -12.47 4.59 13.07
N CYS A 197 -11.41 3.78 13.00
CA CYS A 197 -10.92 3.17 11.77
C CYS A 197 -10.99 1.64 11.81
N HIS A 198 -10.96 1.05 13.00
CA HIS A 198 -10.90 -0.40 13.19
C HIS A 198 -12.19 -0.97 13.80
N SER A 199 -13.32 -0.44 13.38
CA SER A 199 -14.64 -1.02 13.66
C SER A 199 -15.58 -0.80 12.47
N SER A 200 -16.27 -1.86 12.07
CA SER A 200 -17.38 -1.75 11.13
C SER A 200 -18.72 -1.45 11.81
N LYS A 201 -18.74 -1.50 13.14
CA LYS A 201 -19.86 -1.06 13.96
C LYS A 201 -19.55 0.33 14.50
N LEU A 202 -20.20 1.32 13.94
CA LEU A 202 -20.03 2.73 14.30
C LEU A 202 -21.34 3.32 14.80
N PRO A 203 -21.30 4.43 15.57
CA PRO A 203 -22.50 5.18 15.90
C PRO A 203 -23.26 5.62 14.63
N GLU A 204 -24.58 5.65 14.67
CA GLU A 204 -25.40 5.99 13.49
C GLU A 204 -25.01 7.31 12.83
N LYS A 205 -24.63 8.30 13.63
CA LYS A 205 -24.15 9.59 13.10
C LYS A 205 -22.89 9.46 12.23
N ALA A 206 -22.05 8.45 12.44
CA ALA A 206 -20.86 8.22 11.58
C ALA A 206 -21.26 8.06 10.11
N TYR A 207 -22.40 7.41 9.87
CA TYR A 207 -22.89 7.15 8.53
C TYR A 207 -23.46 8.40 7.82
N THR A 208 -23.64 9.50 8.54
CA THR A 208 -24.08 10.77 7.96
C THR A 208 -22.92 11.58 7.35
N PHE A 209 -21.67 11.24 7.64
CA PHE A 209 -20.50 11.93 7.10
C PHE A 209 -20.15 11.48 5.69
N PHE A 210 -20.46 10.24 5.33
CA PHE A 210 -20.09 9.62 4.05
C PHE A 210 -21.28 9.13 3.22
N PRO A 211 -22.42 9.77 3.28
CA PRO A 211 -23.58 9.21 2.62
C PRO A 211 -23.56 9.46 1.13
N ASN A 212 -24.58 8.97 0.49
CA ASN A 212 -25.01 9.31 -0.87
C ASN A 212 -25.08 10.83 -1.16
N ASN A 213 -24.76 11.67 -0.20
CA ASN A 213 -24.90 13.12 -0.19
C ASN A 213 -23.64 13.86 -0.64
N GLY A 214 -22.92 13.36 -1.62
CA GLY A 214 -21.82 14.09 -2.21
C GLY A 214 -20.43 13.82 -1.61
N CYS A 215 -20.28 12.86 -0.71
CA CYS A 215 -18.97 12.46 -0.18
C CYS A 215 -18.23 11.49 -1.12
N VAL A 216 -18.16 11.85 -2.37
CA VAL A 216 -17.46 11.13 -3.43
C VAL A 216 -16.62 12.12 -4.25
N GLY A 217 -15.59 11.64 -4.92
CA GLY A 217 -14.76 12.50 -5.75
C GLY A 217 -14.19 13.70 -4.96
N PRO A 218 -14.34 14.94 -5.46
CA PRO A 218 -13.72 16.13 -4.86
C PRO A 218 -14.10 16.40 -3.40
N ASP A 219 -15.31 16.05 -2.98
CA ASP A 219 -15.78 16.32 -1.62
C ASP A 219 -15.36 15.28 -0.58
N TYR A 220 -14.79 14.17 -1.02
CA TYR A 220 -14.44 13.05 -0.15
C TYR A 220 -13.48 13.43 0.98
N LEU A 221 -12.48 14.24 0.69
CA LEU A 221 -11.52 14.69 1.70
C LEU A 221 -12.18 15.57 2.77
N ASN A 222 -13.09 16.46 2.35
CA ASN A 222 -13.85 17.31 3.29
C ASN A 222 -14.73 16.47 4.22
N CYS A 223 -15.33 15.41 3.71
CA CYS A 223 -16.12 14.48 4.53
C CYS A 223 -15.22 13.77 5.56
N TRP A 224 -14.03 13.35 5.17
CA TRP A 224 -13.06 12.78 6.09
C TRP A 224 -12.65 13.78 7.17
N ASN A 225 -12.35 15.00 6.82
CA ASN A 225 -11.95 16.03 7.79
C ASN A 225 -13.05 16.29 8.82
N ARG A 226 -14.32 16.37 8.38
CA ARG A 226 -15.46 16.52 9.29
C ARG A 226 -15.66 15.29 10.19
N TYR A 227 -15.59 14.09 9.62
CA TYR A 227 -15.68 12.85 10.39
C TYR A 227 -14.55 12.77 11.41
N TRP A 228 -13.31 13.05 11.01
CA TRP A 228 -12.15 13.01 11.88
C TRP A 228 -12.27 13.98 13.06
N ALA A 229 -12.71 15.20 12.80
CA ALA A 229 -12.97 16.19 13.85
C ALA A 229 -14.04 15.70 14.84
N TRP A 230 -15.13 15.13 14.31
CA TRP A 230 -16.17 14.58 15.16
C TRP A 230 -15.69 13.39 16.01
N THR A 231 -14.83 12.53 15.49
CA THR A 231 -14.31 11.39 16.26
C THR A 231 -13.48 11.77 17.48
N LYS A 232 -13.09 13.03 17.60
CA LYS A 232 -12.37 13.57 18.76
C LYS A 232 -13.29 14.11 19.86
N THR A 233 -14.60 14.25 19.57
CA THR A 233 -15.59 14.77 20.53
C THR A 233 -16.01 13.72 21.54
N ASP A 234 -16.47 14.20 22.73
CA ASP A 234 -17.02 13.32 23.75
C ASP A 234 -18.30 12.60 23.31
N GLU A 235 -19.07 13.21 22.41
CA GLU A 235 -20.21 12.57 21.76
C GLU A 235 -19.82 11.26 21.08
N PHE A 236 -18.81 11.31 20.21
CA PHE A 236 -18.31 10.10 19.54
C PHE A 236 -17.75 9.10 20.53
N LYS A 237 -16.87 9.55 21.44
CA LYS A 237 -16.22 8.69 22.42
C LYS A 237 -17.24 7.96 23.30
N GLY A 238 -18.26 8.64 23.77
CA GLY A 238 -19.32 8.03 24.56
C GLY A 238 -20.17 7.03 23.79
N ALA A 239 -20.50 7.35 22.53
CA ALA A 239 -21.27 6.48 21.67
C ALA A 239 -20.49 5.22 21.24
N ILE A 240 -19.25 5.37 20.80
CA ILE A 240 -18.42 4.23 20.35
C ILE A 240 -18.02 3.32 21.52
N GLN A 241 -17.85 3.88 22.72
CA GLN A 241 -17.54 3.09 23.90
C GLN A 241 -18.68 2.12 24.27
N LYS A 242 -19.93 2.56 24.14
CA LYS A 242 -21.10 1.67 24.33
C LYS A 242 -21.07 0.50 23.34
N ILE A 243 -20.75 0.77 22.09
CA ILE A 243 -20.67 -0.25 21.03
C ILE A 243 -19.53 -1.24 21.31
N VAL A 244 -18.34 -0.77 21.66
CA VAL A 244 -17.17 -1.62 21.90
C VAL A 244 -17.33 -2.48 23.15
N ARG A 245 -18.05 -1.99 24.17
CA ARG A 245 -18.32 -2.74 25.40
C ARG A 245 -19.41 -3.80 25.25
N ALA A 246 -20.26 -3.72 24.25
CA ALA A 246 -21.32 -4.69 24.02
C ALA A 246 -20.76 -6.10 23.80
N ASP A 247 -21.44 -7.13 24.32
CA ASP A 247 -20.99 -8.52 24.23
C ASP A 247 -20.92 -9.02 22.79
N ASP A 248 -21.76 -8.47 21.92
CA ASP A 248 -21.79 -8.79 20.49
C ASP A 248 -20.87 -7.93 19.63
N PHE A 249 -19.95 -7.15 20.24
CA PHE A 249 -19.08 -6.24 19.49
C PHE A 249 -18.31 -6.95 18.37
N LEU A 250 -17.78 -8.12 18.64
CA LEU A 250 -17.00 -8.90 17.67
C LEU A 250 -17.87 -9.67 16.66
N LYS A 251 -19.14 -9.88 16.96
CA LYS A 251 -20.06 -10.56 16.05
C LYS A 251 -20.30 -9.69 14.82
N ASP A 252 -20.07 -10.24 13.64
CA ASP A 252 -20.24 -9.54 12.36
C ASP A 252 -19.49 -8.20 12.23
N ASN A 253 -18.45 -8.02 13.03
CA ASN A 253 -17.54 -6.88 12.93
C ASN A 253 -16.26 -7.31 12.20
N PHE A 254 -15.95 -6.68 11.08
CA PHE A 254 -14.70 -6.99 10.37
C PHE A 254 -13.51 -6.11 10.81
N LEU A 255 -13.66 -5.38 11.90
CA LEU A 255 -12.61 -4.60 12.57
C LEU A 255 -11.78 -3.71 11.61
N SER A 256 -12.46 -3.10 10.69
CA SER A 256 -11.92 -2.18 9.69
C SER A 256 -13.04 -1.30 9.13
N THR A 257 -12.75 -0.52 8.12
CA THR A 257 -13.72 0.25 7.35
C THR A 257 -13.57 -0.02 5.85
N GLU A 258 -14.65 0.13 5.11
CA GLU A 258 -14.60 0.13 3.64
C GLU A 258 -14.20 1.50 3.06
N LEU A 259 -14.06 2.51 3.92
CA LEU A 259 -13.62 3.83 3.51
C LEU A 259 -12.10 3.88 3.40
N ARG A 260 -11.62 4.72 2.50
CA ARG A 260 -10.20 5.00 2.34
C ARG A 260 -9.82 6.21 3.15
N VAL A 261 -8.87 6.02 4.04
CA VAL A 261 -8.36 7.08 4.91
C VAL A 261 -7.27 7.86 4.18
N PRO A 262 -7.30 9.18 4.18
CA PRO A 262 -6.19 9.99 3.70
C PRO A 262 -4.91 9.69 4.48
N VAL A 263 -3.79 9.49 3.80
CA VAL A 263 -2.50 9.18 4.47
C VAL A 263 -2.01 10.31 5.35
N THR A 264 -2.45 11.53 5.13
CA THR A 264 -2.19 12.69 5.99
C THR A 264 -2.76 12.55 7.40
N LEU A 265 -3.84 11.77 7.58
CA LEU A 265 -4.40 11.44 8.89
C LEU A 265 -3.67 10.27 9.57
N LEU A 266 -3.04 9.41 8.80
CA LEU A 266 -2.33 8.21 9.28
C LEU A 266 -0.83 8.47 9.46
N GLU A 267 -0.29 9.41 8.72
CA GLU A 267 1.13 9.73 8.59
C GLU A 267 2.03 8.52 8.22
N THR A 268 1.43 7.44 7.74
CA THR A 268 2.15 6.25 7.30
C THR A 268 2.94 6.51 6.02
N ASN A 269 3.88 5.61 5.71
CA ASN A 269 4.61 5.66 4.46
C ASN A 269 3.66 5.74 3.25
N ALA A 270 3.91 6.70 2.39
CA ALA A 270 3.01 7.05 1.29
C ALA A 270 3.27 6.25 -0.01
N CYS A 271 4.30 5.39 -0.05
CA CYS A 271 4.72 4.78 -1.31
C CYS A 271 3.66 3.86 -1.93
N SER A 272 2.99 3.04 -1.12
CA SER A 272 1.92 2.17 -1.65
C SER A 272 0.77 2.96 -2.28
N PRO A 273 0.15 3.93 -1.60
CA PRO A 273 -0.91 4.74 -2.21
C PRO A 273 -0.43 5.70 -3.30
N LEU A 274 0.85 6.08 -3.34
CA LEU A 274 1.42 6.88 -4.44
C LEU A 274 1.66 6.05 -5.71
N ALA A 275 2.11 4.82 -5.55
CA ALA A 275 2.51 3.97 -6.66
C ALA A 275 1.34 3.20 -7.31
N THR A 276 0.10 3.59 -7.04
CA THR A 276 -1.07 2.95 -7.66
C THR A 276 -1.07 3.09 -9.18
N ASN A 277 -1.41 2.02 -9.87
CA ASN A 277 -1.62 2.00 -11.31
C ASN A 277 -3.11 1.96 -11.70
N ALA A 278 -4.01 2.06 -10.72
CA ALA A 278 -5.46 2.04 -10.93
C ALA A 278 -6.03 3.46 -11.10
N ILE A 279 -5.32 4.30 -11.83
CA ILE A 279 -5.65 5.69 -12.15
C ILE A 279 -5.84 5.85 -13.65
N GLU A 280 -6.40 6.98 -14.07
CA GLU A 280 -6.69 7.27 -15.47
C GLU A 280 -5.45 7.11 -16.37
N GLY A 281 -5.63 6.46 -17.51
CA GLY A 281 -4.59 6.21 -18.50
C GLY A 281 -3.52 5.18 -18.10
N ASN A 282 -3.59 4.58 -16.93
CA ASN A 282 -2.69 3.51 -16.50
C ASN A 282 -3.29 2.12 -16.73
N ILE A 283 -2.46 1.10 -16.61
CA ILE A 283 -2.84 -0.28 -16.98
C ILE A 283 -4.12 -0.77 -16.30
N TRP A 284 -4.36 -0.35 -15.04
CA TRP A 284 -5.52 -0.78 -14.26
C TRP A 284 -6.66 0.25 -14.24
N ASP A 285 -6.63 1.21 -15.13
CA ASP A 285 -7.68 2.22 -15.27
C ASP A 285 -9.09 1.61 -15.37
N ASN A 286 -9.23 0.60 -16.22
CA ASN A 286 -10.50 -0.12 -16.38
C ASN A 286 -10.98 -0.85 -15.13
N PHE A 287 -10.12 -1.01 -14.13
CA PHE A 287 -10.35 -1.76 -12.92
C PHE A 287 -10.50 -0.87 -11.69
N SER A 288 -10.71 0.41 -11.86
CA SER A 288 -11.04 1.33 -10.78
C SER A 288 -12.25 2.18 -11.13
N SER A 289 -12.99 2.57 -10.10
CA SER A 289 -14.15 3.44 -10.28
C SER A 289 -13.73 4.86 -10.63
N GLN A 290 -14.59 5.58 -11.32
CA GLN A 290 -14.38 7.00 -11.60
C GLN A 290 -14.32 7.80 -10.30
N SER A 291 -15.21 7.50 -9.34
CA SER A 291 -15.21 8.15 -8.03
C SER A 291 -13.89 8.02 -7.27
N TYR A 292 -13.15 6.93 -7.45
CA TYR A 292 -11.80 6.80 -6.90
C TYR A 292 -10.78 7.64 -7.69
N LYS A 293 -10.85 7.60 -9.00
CA LYS A 293 -9.95 8.40 -9.88
C LYS A 293 -10.13 9.91 -9.69
N ASP A 294 -11.33 10.32 -9.30
CA ASP A 294 -11.67 11.72 -9.05
C ASP A 294 -11.34 12.20 -7.63
N LEU A 295 -10.74 11.35 -6.78
CA LEU A 295 -10.36 11.78 -5.43
C LEU A 295 -9.33 12.91 -5.47
N PRO A 296 -9.52 13.95 -4.64
CA PRO A 296 -8.62 15.10 -4.62
C PRO A 296 -7.26 14.73 -4.03
N SER A 297 -6.27 15.60 -4.20
CA SER A 297 -5.03 15.49 -3.45
C SER A 297 -5.31 15.54 -1.95
N VAL A 298 -4.63 14.69 -1.19
CA VAL A 298 -4.68 14.72 0.28
C VAL A 298 -3.90 15.90 0.89
N GLY A 299 -3.31 16.76 0.05
CA GLY A 299 -2.46 17.87 0.49
C GLY A 299 -0.99 17.48 0.60
N THR A 300 -0.31 18.10 1.52
CA THR A 300 1.13 17.95 1.74
C THR A 300 1.44 16.90 2.79
N ILE A 301 2.44 16.07 2.54
CA ILE A 301 3.03 15.15 3.52
C ILE A 301 4.48 15.54 3.81
N THR A 302 4.97 15.18 4.98
CA THR A 302 6.39 15.30 5.30
C THR A 302 7.13 14.04 4.86
N VAL A 303 8.10 14.20 3.98
CA VAL A 303 9.07 13.17 3.60
C VAL A 303 10.43 13.52 4.19
N HIS A 304 11.38 12.58 4.23
CA HIS A 304 12.63 12.77 4.93
C HIS A 304 13.82 12.49 4.02
N HIS A 305 14.83 13.32 4.13
CA HIS A 305 16.07 13.13 3.38
C HIS A 305 16.69 11.76 3.71
N PRO A 306 17.00 10.92 2.70
CA PRO A 306 17.33 9.50 2.91
C PRO A 306 18.66 9.25 3.63
N PHE A 307 19.52 10.26 3.77
CA PHE A 307 20.78 10.14 4.50
C PHE A 307 20.78 10.89 5.82
N THR A 308 20.17 12.09 5.88
CA THR A 308 20.21 12.96 7.07
C THR A 308 18.95 12.89 7.93
N GLY A 309 17.82 12.43 7.38
CA GLY A 309 16.52 12.45 8.07
C GLY A 309 15.85 13.83 8.11
N GLU A 310 16.44 14.84 7.49
CA GLU A 310 15.85 16.19 7.46
C GLU A 310 14.49 16.17 6.78
N PRO A 311 13.47 16.82 7.37
CA PRO A 311 12.14 16.85 6.81
C PRO A 311 12.06 17.76 5.58
N LYS A 312 11.26 17.36 4.61
CA LYS A 312 10.91 18.12 3.41
C LYS A 312 9.43 17.94 3.11
N GLU A 313 8.77 19.00 2.72
CA GLU A 313 7.38 18.90 2.28
C GLU A 313 7.29 18.33 0.87
N TYR A 314 6.30 17.47 0.68
CA TYR A 314 5.96 16.87 -0.62
C TYR A 314 4.48 17.00 -0.89
N GLN A 315 4.13 17.70 -1.97
CA GLN A 315 2.74 17.83 -2.41
C GLN A 315 2.27 16.54 -3.05
N MET A 316 1.27 15.92 -2.45
CA MET A 316 0.67 14.70 -2.97
C MET A 316 -0.14 14.96 -4.24
N PRO A 317 -0.01 14.14 -5.26
CA PRO A 317 -0.86 14.23 -6.44
C PRO A 317 -2.30 13.82 -6.12
N ALA A 318 -3.24 14.30 -6.91
CA ALA A 318 -4.64 13.87 -6.90
C ALA A 318 -4.86 12.53 -7.61
N SER A 319 -6.08 12.25 -8.02
CA SER A 319 -6.49 11.08 -8.81
C SER A 319 -6.35 9.75 -8.05
N GLY A 320 -6.89 9.71 -6.83
CA GLY A 320 -6.90 8.51 -6.00
C GLY A 320 -5.61 8.22 -5.24
N ARG A 321 -4.55 8.96 -5.50
CA ARG A 321 -3.29 8.82 -4.78
C ARG A 321 -3.37 9.40 -3.37
N GLY A 322 -2.68 8.74 -2.44
CA GLY A 322 -2.66 9.21 -1.05
C GLY A 322 -3.81 8.71 -0.17
N TYR A 323 -4.58 7.75 -0.63
CA TYR A 323 -5.66 7.14 0.15
C TYR A 323 -5.40 5.66 0.35
N THR A 324 -5.65 5.17 1.56
CA THR A 324 -5.46 3.76 1.89
C THR A 324 -6.54 3.25 2.83
N ARG A 325 -6.84 1.97 2.77
CA ARG A 325 -7.82 1.36 3.66
C ARG A 325 -7.12 0.76 4.89
N PRO A 326 -7.65 0.99 6.11
CA PRO A 326 -7.13 0.35 7.30
C PRO A 326 -7.19 -1.17 7.18
N ALA A 327 -6.16 -1.86 7.63
CA ALA A 327 -6.17 -3.30 7.70
C ALA A 327 -7.21 -3.79 8.73
N SER A 328 -7.86 -4.92 8.47
CA SER A 328 -8.69 -5.58 9.48
C SER A 328 -7.82 -6.05 10.66
N LEU A 329 -8.34 -5.93 11.86
CA LEU A 329 -7.70 -6.45 13.06
C LEU A 329 -8.17 -7.87 13.43
N ILE A 330 -8.99 -8.51 12.61
CA ILE A 330 -9.38 -9.91 12.81
C ILE A 330 -8.12 -10.78 12.77
N SER A 331 -8.00 -11.68 13.74
CA SER A 331 -6.83 -12.57 13.88
C SER A 331 -5.50 -11.80 13.98
N LEU A 332 -5.53 -10.62 14.61
CA LEU A 332 -4.39 -9.71 14.68
C LEU A 332 -3.14 -10.38 15.27
N TRP A 333 -3.31 -11.29 16.23
CA TRP A 333 -2.24 -12.03 16.88
C TRP A 333 -1.34 -12.78 15.89
N SER A 334 -1.87 -13.20 14.75
CA SER A 334 -1.14 -13.98 13.74
C SER A 334 -0.55 -13.12 12.61
N THR A 335 -0.90 -11.83 12.53
CA THR A 335 -0.64 -10.99 11.35
C THR A 335 0.55 -10.05 11.45
N ALA A 336 1.31 -10.11 12.55
CA ALA A 336 2.56 -9.36 12.69
C ALA A 336 3.62 -9.83 11.65
N PRO A 337 4.50 -8.94 11.21
CA PRO A 337 4.71 -7.52 11.54
C PRO A 337 3.61 -6.59 11.02
N PHE A 338 3.52 -5.37 11.59
CA PHE A 338 2.44 -4.43 11.33
C PHE A 338 2.80 -3.33 10.31
N LEU A 339 1.85 -2.46 10.04
CA LEU A 339 1.67 -1.54 8.93
C LEU A 339 1.35 -2.26 7.62
N LEU A 340 0.90 -1.52 6.60
CA LEU A 340 0.62 -2.09 5.27
C LEU A 340 1.83 -2.78 4.64
N ASN A 341 3.01 -2.26 4.95
CA ASN A 341 4.28 -2.74 4.43
C ASN A 341 5.01 -3.71 5.37
N ASN A 342 4.39 -4.13 6.47
CA ASN A 342 4.95 -5.06 7.47
C ASN A 342 6.30 -4.63 8.06
N THR A 343 6.52 -3.34 8.26
CA THR A 343 7.81 -2.80 8.70
C THR A 343 7.90 -2.49 10.19
N VAL A 344 6.82 -2.63 10.95
CA VAL A 344 6.82 -2.45 12.40
C VAL A 344 6.76 -3.79 13.09
N GLY A 345 7.88 -4.19 13.67
CA GLY A 345 8.09 -5.47 14.33
C GLY A 345 9.06 -6.38 13.56
N ASP A 346 9.34 -7.52 14.18
CA ASP A 346 10.24 -8.54 13.63
C ASP A 346 9.48 -9.62 12.90
N PHE A 347 9.94 -9.90 11.70
CA PHE A 347 9.42 -11.02 10.93
C PHE A 347 9.95 -12.36 11.49
N ASN A 348 9.03 -13.30 11.67
CA ASN A 348 9.34 -14.69 11.97
C ASN A 348 8.57 -15.58 10.97
N PRO A 349 9.23 -16.44 10.20
CA PRO A 349 8.59 -17.28 9.19
C PRO A 349 7.78 -18.45 9.79
N SER A 350 7.95 -18.74 11.07
CA SER A 350 7.27 -19.87 11.73
C SER A 350 5.78 -19.60 11.90
N PRO A 351 4.91 -20.56 11.55
CA PRO A 351 3.47 -20.47 11.78
C PRO A 351 3.05 -20.89 13.20
N SER A 352 3.98 -21.28 14.07
CA SER A 352 3.63 -21.73 15.43
C SER A 352 2.97 -20.62 16.23
N VAL A 353 2.02 -20.94 17.09
CA VAL A 353 1.34 -19.96 17.96
C VAL A 353 2.36 -19.18 18.80
N LYS A 354 3.37 -19.87 19.34
CA LYS A 354 4.44 -19.26 20.12
C LYS A 354 5.18 -18.18 19.33
N ASP A 355 5.59 -18.50 18.11
CA ASP A 355 6.38 -17.58 17.29
C ASP A 355 5.53 -16.43 16.73
N ARG A 356 4.27 -16.70 16.40
CA ARG A 356 3.31 -15.64 16.02
C ARG A 356 3.06 -14.69 17.19
N MET A 357 2.90 -15.21 18.41
CA MET A 357 2.73 -14.37 19.59
C MET A 357 3.99 -13.56 19.92
N GLN A 358 5.18 -14.12 19.74
CA GLN A 358 6.42 -13.38 19.89
C GLN A 358 6.51 -12.23 18.86
N SER A 359 6.17 -12.49 17.59
CA SER A 359 6.09 -11.44 16.58
C SER A 359 5.03 -10.39 16.90
N PHE A 360 3.86 -10.82 17.40
CA PHE A 360 2.80 -9.91 17.82
C PHE A 360 3.27 -9.00 18.96
N ASP A 361 3.80 -9.57 20.04
CA ASP A 361 4.22 -8.80 21.22
C ASP A 361 5.32 -7.78 20.85
N ASN A 362 6.30 -8.18 20.03
CA ASN A 362 7.33 -7.28 19.51
C ASN A 362 6.74 -6.16 18.64
N SER A 363 5.82 -6.51 17.76
CA SER A 363 5.25 -5.55 16.80
C SER A 363 4.30 -4.56 17.48
N ILE A 364 3.45 -5.03 18.41
CA ILE A 364 2.50 -4.16 19.09
C ILE A 364 3.20 -3.22 20.08
N GLU A 365 4.30 -3.65 20.68
CA GLU A 365 5.13 -2.77 21.48
C GLU A 365 5.69 -1.63 20.63
N GLN A 366 6.31 -1.93 19.50
CA GLN A 366 6.82 -0.90 18.58
C GLN A 366 5.71 -0.01 17.98
N MET A 367 4.47 -0.51 17.92
CA MET A 367 3.33 0.27 17.45
C MET A 367 2.88 1.30 18.49
N LEU A 368 2.77 0.91 19.77
CA LEU A 368 2.25 1.76 20.85
C LEU A 368 3.35 2.60 21.53
N TRP A 369 4.62 2.22 21.39
CA TRP A 369 5.80 2.96 21.82
C TRP A 369 6.71 3.22 20.60
N PRO A 370 6.40 4.24 19.78
CA PRO A 370 7.14 4.50 18.53
C PRO A 370 8.66 4.72 18.73
N GLU A 371 9.07 5.16 19.91
CA GLU A 371 10.48 5.31 20.30
C GLU A 371 11.25 3.98 20.39
N LYS A 372 10.52 2.85 20.48
CA LYS A 372 11.10 1.50 20.49
C LYS A 372 11.21 0.87 19.11
N ARG A 373 10.75 1.57 18.06
CA ARG A 373 10.86 1.08 16.70
C ARG A 373 12.32 0.88 16.29
N LYS A 374 12.56 -0.11 15.47
CA LYS A 374 13.88 -0.25 14.85
C LYS A 374 14.16 0.93 13.95
N GLY A 375 15.40 1.41 13.96
CA GLY A 375 15.83 2.52 13.13
C GLY A 375 17.30 2.40 12.74
N ASN A 376 17.60 2.87 11.55
CA ASN A 376 18.96 3.14 11.10
C ASN A 376 19.17 4.62 10.79
N ILE A 377 18.17 5.43 11.11
CA ILE A 377 18.20 6.89 11.07
C ILE A 377 17.25 7.42 12.15
N ASN A 378 17.54 8.62 12.65
CA ASN A 378 16.59 9.41 13.41
C ASN A 378 15.98 10.48 12.50
N TYR A 379 14.68 10.69 12.59
CA TYR A 379 13.99 11.68 11.77
C TYR A 379 13.04 12.53 12.61
N LYS A 380 12.85 13.77 12.18
CA LYS A 380 11.87 14.68 12.78
C LYS A 380 10.51 14.46 12.15
N THR A 381 9.54 14.16 12.98
CA THR A 381 8.15 13.98 12.57
C THR A 381 7.46 15.32 12.30
N ALA A 382 6.28 15.31 11.69
CA ALA A 382 5.48 16.53 11.48
C ALA A 382 5.10 17.22 12.79
N SER A 383 4.97 16.48 13.90
CA SER A 383 4.75 17.06 15.25
C SER A 383 6.01 17.64 15.90
N GLY A 384 7.17 17.52 15.25
CA GLY A 384 8.47 17.99 15.75
C GLY A 384 9.22 17.01 16.66
N LYS A 385 8.66 15.82 16.93
CA LYS A 385 9.34 14.78 17.70
C LYS A 385 10.42 14.09 16.89
N THR A 386 11.48 13.64 17.54
CA THR A 386 12.51 12.81 16.91
C THR A 386 12.21 11.36 17.24
N LEU A 387 12.06 10.53 16.21
CA LEU A 387 11.80 9.10 16.33
C LEU A 387 12.79 8.29 15.49
N PRO A 388 13.03 7.02 15.87
CA PRO A 388 13.80 6.11 15.04
C PRO A 388 13.02 5.73 13.78
N GLY A 389 13.69 5.75 12.64
CA GLY A 389 13.15 5.39 11.35
C GLY A 389 14.01 4.37 10.62
N TRP A 390 13.37 3.53 9.82
CA TRP A 390 14.06 2.55 9.01
C TRP A 390 14.03 2.97 7.53
N ILE A 391 15.21 3.00 6.93
CA ILE A 391 15.39 3.20 5.50
C ILE A 391 16.12 1.97 4.96
N ASP A 392 15.54 1.34 3.95
CA ASP A 392 16.17 0.18 3.30
C ASP A 392 17.44 0.63 2.58
N ARG A 393 18.55 -0.05 2.89
CA ARG A 393 19.88 0.26 2.37
C ARG A 393 20.55 -0.99 1.83
N THR A 394 21.42 -0.81 0.87
CA THR A 394 22.28 -1.90 0.38
C THR A 394 23.15 -2.45 1.51
N TYR A 395 23.23 -3.77 1.61
CA TYR A 395 24.09 -4.47 2.58
C TYR A 395 25.49 -4.68 2.06
N ASP A 396 25.62 -4.80 0.75
CA ASP A 396 26.87 -5.01 0.03
C ASP A 396 26.93 -4.14 -1.23
N THR A 397 28.08 -4.14 -1.91
CA THR A 397 28.23 -3.53 -3.23
C THR A 397 27.23 -4.18 -4.19
N SER A 398 26.37 -3.36 -4.76
CA SER A 398 25.21 -3.79 -5.52
C SER A 398 25.20 -3.21 -6.93
N TYR A 399 24.35 -3.76 -7.79
CA TYR A 399 24.18 -3.29 -9.17
C TYR A 399 22.69 -3.26 -9.50
N LEU A 400 22.22 -2.17 -10.09
CA LEU A 400 20.90 -2.08 -10.67
C LEU A 400 21.00 -2.40 -12.15
N ARG A 401 20.28 -3.43 -12.60
CA ARG A 401 20.26 -3.87 -13.99
C ARG A 401 18.87 -3.83 -14.56
N VAL A 402 18.76 -3.28 -15.75
CA VAL A 402 17.55 -3.28 -16.54
C VAL A 402 17.88 -3.99 -17.85
N ALA A 403 17.33 -5.19 -18.03
CA ALA A 403 17.54 -5.95 -19.25
C ALA A 403 17.06 -5.18 -20.49
N LYS A 404 17.71 -5.39 -21.62
CA LYS A 404 17.47 -4.64 -22.86
C LYS A 404 16.00 -4.61 -23.29
N GLY A 405 15.29 -5.71 -23.13
CA GLY A 405 13.86 -5.81 -23.44
C GLY A 405 12.96 -4.97 -22.56
N TYR A 406 13.40 -4.59 -21.36
CA TYR A 406 12.65 -3.81 -20.39
C TYR A 406 12.99 -2.32 -20.38
N LEU A 407 13.98 -1.92 -21.19
CA LEU A 407 14.36 -0.51 -21.28
C LEU A 407 13.23 0.31 -21.93
N PRO A 408 12.83 1.42 -21.33
CA PRO A 408 11.92 2.36 -21.98
C PRO A 408 12.42 2.81 -23.35
N ASN A 409 11.51 3.02 -24.28
CA ASN A 409 11.85 3.38 -25.66
C ASN A 409 12.78 4.60 -25.77
N PHE A 410 12.60 5.60 -24.91
CA PHE A 410 13.44 6.78 -24.92
C PHE A 410 14.90 6.48 -24.52
N LEU A 411 15.13 5.57 -23.55
CA LEU A 411 16.47 5.16 -23.16
C LEU A 411 17.15 4.32 -24.25
N ARG A 412 16.39 3.49 -24.95
CA ARG A 412 16.90 2.70 -26.09
C ARG A 412 17.29 3.56 -27.28
N ARG A 413 16.52 4.61 -27.58
CA ARG A 413 16.81 5.54 -28.68
C ARG A 413 18.08 6.35 -28.47
N ILE A 414 18.42 6.64 -27.23
CA ILE A 414 19.65 7.37 -26.91
C ILE A 414 20.85 6.44 -26.68
N GLN A 415 20.65 5.12 -26.63
CA GLN A 415 21.71 4.14 -26.45
C GLN A 415 22.90 4.36 -27.39
N PRO A 416 22.74 4.60 -28.70
CA PRO A 416 23.86 4.87 -29.61
C PRO A 416 24.60 6.16 -29.26
N LEU A 417 23.85 7.22 -28.91
CA LEU A 417 24.43 8.53 -28.59
C LEU A 417 25.19 8.51 -27.25
N VAL A 418 24.61 7.90 -26.24
CA VAL A 418 25.23 7.77 -24.91
C VAL A 418 26.41 6.80 -24.93
N GLY A 419 26.37 5.78 -25.77
CA GLY A 419 27.51 4.86 -26.01
C GLY A 419 28.73 5.57 -26.53
N VAL A 420 28.57 6.51 -27.44
CA VAL A 420 29.65 7.34 -27.97
C VAL A 420 30.17 8.34 -26.93
N LEU A 421 29.27 9.01 -26.21
CA LEU A 421 29.62 10.02 -25.19
C LEU A 421 30.23 9.42 -23.92
N SER A 422 29.88 8.18 -23.57
CA SER A 422 30.34 7.53 -22.34
C SER A 422 31.46 6.50 -22.51
N ARG A 423 32.05 6.42 -23.73
CA ARG A 423 33.06 5.40 -24.04
C ARG A 423 32.68 4.01 -23.49
N GLY A 424 31.51 3.55 -23.85
CA GLY A 424 31.20 2.12 -23.88
C GLY A 424 30.74 1.47 -22.60
N SER A 425 29.92 2.06 -21.74
CA SER A 425 29.52 1.26 -20.60
C SER A 425 28.22 1.58 -19.86
N PHE A 426 27.35 2.43 -20.42
CA PHE A 426 26.00 2.59 -19.84
C PHE A 426 25.09 1.44 -20.20
N PHE A 427 25.19 1.03 -21.44
CA PHE A 427 24.45 -0.05 -21.99
C PHE A 427 25.47 -1.10 -22.44
N ASN A 428 25.38 -2.27 -21.88
CA ASN A 428 26.06 -3.45 -22.39
C ASN A 428 25.09 -4.24 -23.28
N GLU A 429 25.50 -5.36 -23.80
CA GLU A 429 24.66 -6.23 -24.65
C GLU A 429 23.40 -6.70 -23.91
N GLU A 430 23.46 -6.79 -22.58
CA GLU A 430 22.37 -7.24 -21.73
C GLU A 430 21.38 -6.12 -21.35
N GLY A 431 21.75 -4.84 -21.46
CA GLY A 431 20.89 -3.70 -21.11
C GLY A 431 21.58 -2.57 -20.38
N LEU A 432 20.87 -1.91 -19.48
CA LEU A 432 21.38 -0.84 -18.62
C LEU A 432 21.91 -1.43 -17.32
N GLU A 433 23.12 -1.03 -16.94
CA GLU A 433 23.68 -1.33 -15.62
C GLU A 433 24.12 -0.05 -14.91
N ILE A 434 23.67 0.12 -13.66
CA ILE A 434 24.12 1.18 -12.76
C ILE A 434 24.84 0.51 -11.59
N GLY A 435 26.09 0.86 -11.40
CA GLY A 435 26.94 0.34 -10.31
C GLY A 435 28.43 0.55 -10.59
N PRO A 436 29.26 0.19 -9.62
CA PRO A 436 28.94 -0.37 -8.30
C PRO A 436 28.20 0.62 -7.40
N ILE A 437 27.10 0.16 -6.78
CA ILE A 437 26.35 0.91 -5.79
C ILE A 437 26.89 0.48 -4.42
N PRO A 438 27.48 1.39 -3.63
CA PRO A 438 28.15 1.01 -2.40
C PRO A 438 27.18 0.61 -1.31
N LYS A 439 27.66 -0.20 -0.37
CA LYS A 439 26.97 -0.52 0.88
C LYS A 439 26.48 0.75 1.58
N GLY A 440 25.26 0.68 2.14
CA GLY A 440 24.61 1.78 2.88
C GLY A 440 23.91 2.81 2.01
N THR A 441 23.80 2.59 0.70
CA THR A 441 23.03 3.44 -0.20
C THR A 441 21.52 3.13 -0.05
N PRO A 442 20.65 4.14 0.11
CA PRO A 442 19.22 3.91 0.13
C PRO A 442 18.72 3.30 -1.17
N VAL A 443 18.11 2.12 -1.07
CA VAL A 443 17.69 1.33 -2.24
C VAL A 443 16.65 2.08 -3.08
N ASN A 444 15.70 2.73 -2.41
CA ASN A 444 14.61 3.46 -3.06
C ASN A 444 15.06 4.69 -3.86
N LEU A 445 16.27 5.20 -3.64
CA LEU A 445 16.81 6.29 -4.46
C LEU A 445 16.89 5.94 -5.95
N LEU A 446 17.19 4.70 -6.24
CA LEU A 446 17.33 4.23 -7.63
C LEU A 446 16.11 3.45 -8.11
N SER A 447 15.52 2.63 -7.23
CA SER A 447 14.40 1.77 -7.62
C SER A 447 13.08 2.54 -7.80
N ASN A 448 12.95 3.70 -7.18
CA ASN A 448 11.75 4.53 -7.31
C ASN A 448 11.83 5.56 -8.45
N ILE A 449 12.86 5.53 -9.28
CA ILE A 449 12.92 6.43 -10.44
C ILE A 449 11.68 6.25 -11.31
N ASP A 450 10.99 7.34 -11.55
CA ASP A 450 9.78 7.36 -12.37
C ASP A 450 10.14 7.39 -13.85
N LEU A 451 9.92 6.27 -14.51
CA LEU A 451 10.13 6.13 -15.96
C LEU A 451 8.86 6.37 -16.77
N ASP A 452 7.74 6.66 -16.12
CA ASP A 452 6.46 6.82 -16.78
C ASP A 452 6.35 8.16 -17.54
N LYS A 453 5.42 8.17 -18.47
CA LYS A 453 5.11 9.35 -19.26
C LYS A 453 4.44 10.40 -18.37
N ARG A 454 4.92 11.65 -18.42
CA ARG A 454 4.23 12.80 -17.84
C ARG A 454 3.15 13.33 -18.78
N GLU A 455 2.14 13.94 -18.19
CA GLU A 455 1.10 14.62 -18.97
C GLU A 455 1.67 15.86 -19.69
N GLY A 456 1.26 16.03 -20.92
CA GLY A 456 1.77 17.08 -21.79
C GLY A 456 3.12 16.78 -22.44
N LEU A 457 3.28 17.20 -23.70
CA LEU A 457 4.46 16.89 -24.50
C LEU A 457 5.73 17.51 -23.88
N VAL A 458 5.65 18.76 -23.46
CA VAL A 458 6.79 19.51 -22.91
C VAL A 458 7.24 18.94 -21.59
N ALA A 459 6.31 18.67 -20.67
CA ALA A 459 6.60 18.07 -19.36
C ALA A 459 7.22 16.67 -19.52
N ASN A 460 6.71 15.89 -20.44
CA ASN A 460 7.23 14.56 -20.73
C ASN A 460 8.66 14.59 -21.32
N LEU A 461 8.95 15.52 -22.22
CA LEU A 461 10.29 15.70 -22.80
C LEU A 461 11.29 16.17 -21.71
N LYS A 462 10.88 17.14 -20.90
CA LYS A 462 11.68 17.66 -19.78
C LYS A 462 12.02 16.52 -18.80
N HIS A 463 11.03 15.74 -18.40
CA HIS A 463 11.20 14.61 -17.50
C HIS A 463 12.16 13.54 -18.04
N LYS A 464 11.99 13.14 -19.30
CA LYS A 464 12.87 12.18 -19.94
C LYS A 464 14.32 12.67 -20.05
N ARG A 465 14.50 13.95 -20.37
CA ARG A 465 15.81 14.59 -20.41
C ARG A 465 16.44 14.58 -19.02
N GLN A 466 15.71 14.95 -17.98
CA GLN A 466 16.17 14.92 -16.59
C GLN A 466 16.65 13.52 -16.17
N ILE A 467 15.90 12.46 -16.50
CA ILE A 467 16.30 11.08 -16.20
C ILE A 467 17.61 10.72 -16.91
N VAL A 468 17.74 11.07 -18.19
CA VAL A 468 18.96 10.79 -18.97
C VAL A 468 20.17 11.50 -18.39
N GLU A 469 20.04 12.80 -18.10
CA GLU A 469 21.11 13.62 -17.52
C GLU A 469 21.53 13.07 -16.14
N LEU A 470 20.56 12.65 -15.34
CA LEU A 470 20.79 12.04 -14.03
C LEU A 470 21.57 10.72 -14.14
N LEU A 471 21.15 9.83 -15.02
CA LEU A 471 21.85 8.58 -15.26
C LEU A 471 23.29 8.81 -15.73
N ILE A 472 23.50 9.76 -16.66
CA ILE A 472 24.84 10.14 -17.16
C ILE A 472 25.70 10.65 -16.00
N LYS A 473 25.12 11.50 -15.15
CA LYS A 473 25.84 12.08 -14.01
C LYS A 473 26.24 11.01 -13.00
N ILE A 474 25.32 10.13 -12.60
CA ILE A 474 25.63 9.01 -11.68
C ILE A 474 26.84 8.23 -12.19
N LYS A 475 26.82 7.86 -13.46
CA LYS A 475 27.89 7.05 -14.03
C LYS A 475 29.20 7.79 -14.16
N LYS A 476 29.16 9.04 -14.59
CA LYS A 476 30.35 9.88 -14.64
C LYS A 476 30.99 10.01 -13.28
N ASP A 477 30.19 10.29 -12.25
CA ASP A 477 30.68 10.51 -10.89
C ASP A 477 31.23 9.19 -10.28
N LEU A 478 30.58 8.04 -10.53
CA LEU A 478 31.09 6.73 -10.13
C LEU A 478 32.41 6.37 -10.82
N LYS A 479 32.55 6.69 -12.10
CA LYS A 479 33.79 6.44 -12.85
C LYS A 479 34.97 7.36 -12.44
N ALA A 480 34.65 8.54 -11.92
CA ALA A 480 35.66 9.48 -11.44
C ALA A 480 36.26 9.08 -10.08
N LEU A 481 35.67 8.10 -9.41
CA LEU A 481 36.18 7.60 -8.16
C LEU A 481 37.53 6.87 -8.35
N PRO A 482 38.46 6.98 -7.39
CA PRO A 482 39.69 6.19 -7.36
C PRO A 482 39.40 4.69 -7.42
N LYS A 483 40.31 3.88 -7.97
CA LYS A 483 40.15 2.41 -8.02
C LYS A 483 39.99 1.76 -6.65
N ASN A 484 40.51 2.40 -5.61
CA ASN A 484 40.45 1.97 -4.21
C ASN A 484 39.49 2.85 -3.38
N ALA A 485 38.50 3.48 -4.01
CA ALA A 485 37.54 4.31 -3.32
C ALA A 485 36.82 3.51 -2.21
N THR A 486 36.69 4.15 -1.06
CA THR A 486 35.91 3.59 0.04
C THR A 486 34.39 3.68 -0.24
N ASP A 487 33.61 2.83 0.43
CA ASP A 487 32.15 2.91 0.36
C ASP A 487 31.61 4.29 0.73
N GLU A 488 32.27 5.01 1.63
CA GLU A 488 31.88 6.36 2.01
C GLU A 488 32.08 7.35 0.87
N GLN A 489 33.21 7.29 0.16
CA GLN A 489 33.48 8.13 -1.00
C GLN A 489 32.48 7.84 -2.12
N ALA A 490 32.17 6.57 -2.37
CA ALA A 490 31.20 6.19 -3.37
C ALA A 490 29.76 6.62 -2.98
N ARG A 491 29.39 6.55 -1.70
CA ARG A 491 28.09 7.04 -1.20
C ARG A 491 27.91 8.55 -1.41
N LYS A 492 28.97 9.35 -1.37
CA LYS A 492 28.90 10.78 -1.64
C LYS A 492 28.33 11.10 -3.03
N VAL A 493 28.55 10.22 -4.01
CA VAL A 493 27.94 10.36 -5.34
C VAL A 493 26.43 10.39 -5.24
N PHE A 494 25.85 9.46 -4.49
CA PHE A 494 24.39 9.38 -4.31
C PHE A 494 23.86 10.48 -3.37
N THR A 495 24.61 10.84 -2.34
CA THR A 495 24.26 11.96 -1.45
C THR A 495 24.16 13.28 -2.21
N ASN A 496 25.10 13.54 -3.13
CA ASN A 496 25.10 14.74 -3.96
C ASN A 496 23.99 14.76 -5.03
N LEU A 497 23.33 13.64 -5.24
CA LEU A 497 22.28 13.46 -6.25
C LEU A 497 20.89 13.24 -5.64
N VAL A 498 20.76 13.39 -4.32
CA VAL A 498 19.48 13.12 -3.62
C VAL A 498 18.36 13.99 -4.19
N ASP A 499 18.52 15.30 -4.25
CA ASP A 499 17.46 16.19 -4.74
C ASP A 499 16.98 15.85 -6.16
N PRO A 500 17.86 15.75 -7.16
CA PRO A 500 17.42 15.35 -8.50
C PRO A 500 16.86 13.93 -8.59
N LEU A 501 17.29 13.00 -7.71
CA LEU A 501 16.71 11.66 -7.63
C LEU A 501 15.32 11.68 -6.99
N LEU A 502 15.11 12.53 -5.99
CA LEU A 502 13.79 12.73 -5.39
C LEU A 502 12.79 13.35 -6.37
N GLU A 503 13.23 14.34 -7.15
CA GLU A 503 12.40 14.95 -8.20
C GLU A 503 11.98 13.95 -9.29
N ALA A 504 12.86 12.99 -9.58
CA ALA A 504 12.60 11.93 -10.54
C ALA A 504 11.90 10.70 -9.92
N SER A 505 11.55 10.72 -8.64
CA SER A 505 11.02 9.56 -7.91
C SER A 505 9.49 9.47 -8.01
N LYS A 506 8.98 8.23 -8.11
CA LYS A 506 7.53 7.94 -7.91
C LYS A 506 7.11 8.08 -6.46
N CYS A 507 8.03 7.85 -5.53
CA CYS A 507 7.79 7.98 -4.11
C CYS A 507 9.04 8.48 -3.40
N PRO A 508 9.03 9.72 -2.91
CA PRO A 508 10.14 10.28 -2.15
C PRO A 508 10.12 9.94 -0.66
N ASP A 509 9.24 9.04 -0.22
CA ASP A 509 9.06 8.68 1.18
C ASP A 509 9.89 7.44 1.55
N PHE A 510 11.07 7.67 2.13
CA PHE A 510 12.06 6.62 2.39
C PHE A 510 11.94 5.96 3.75
N VAL A 511 11.30 6.60 4.75
CA VAL A 511 11.16 6.03 6.09
C VAL A 511 9.98 5.06 6.07
N VAL A 512 10.29 3.76 5.98
CA VAL A 512 9.27 2.74 5.71
C VAL A 512 8.42 2.37 6.92
N ASN A 513 8.92 2.57 8.14
CA ASN A 513 8.24 2.20 9.38
C ASN A 513 7.61 3.39 10.14
N ARG A 514 7.41 4.52 9.47
CA ARG A 514 6.77 5.70 10.07
C ARG A 514 5.24 5.61 10.07
N GLY A 515 4.61 6.43 10.90
CA GLY A 515 3.16 6.61 10.94
C GLY A 515 2.42 5.72 11.92
N HIS A 516 1.10 5.86 11.95
CA HIS A 516 0.21 5.16 12.87
C HIS A 516 0.60 5.34 14.34
N TYR A 517 0.58 6.59 14.79
CA TYR A 517 1.01 6.96 16.15
C TYR A 517 -0.14 7.02 17.16
N PHE A 518 -1.28 6.44 16.83
CA PHE A 518 -2.48 6.43 17.69
C PHE A 518 -2.21 5.71 19.01
N GLY A 519 -2.62 6.34 20.10
CA GLY A 519 -2.34 5.85 21.45
C GLY A 519 -0.97 6.27 22.02
N SER A 520 -0.11 6.87 21.20
CA SER A 520 1.09 7.56 21.69
C SER A 520 0.81 9.05 21.91
N ASP A 521 1.73 9.77 22.55
CA ASP A 521 1.66 11.21 22.78
C ASP A 521 2.09 12.04 21.56
N TYR A 522 1.96 11.49 20.36
CA TYR A 522 2.40 12.10 19.13
C TYR A 522 1.53 13.29 18.71
N PHE A 523 0.21 13.10 18.73
CA PHE A 523 -0.73 14.13 18.29
C PHE A 523 -1.00 15.14 19.41
N LYS A 524 -0.89 16.44 19.11
CA LYS A 524 -1.07 17.51 20.09
C LYS A 524 -2.49 17.57 20.67
N ASP A 525 -3.47 17.19 19.88
CA ASP A 525 -4.90 17.22 20.19
C ASP A 525 -5.46 15.87 20.68
N GLU A 526 -4.61 14.86 20.78
CA GLU A 526 -4.96 13.55 21.30
C GLU A 526 -3.91 13.10 22.33
N PRO A 527 -4.18 13.21 23.63
CA PRO A 527 -3.24 12.77 24.66
C PRO A 527 -2.96 11.27 24.50
N GLY A 528 -1.71 10.87 24.70
CA GLY A 528 -1.29 9.48 24.65
C GLY A 528 -1.95 8.64 25.74
N LEU A 529 -2.03 7.34 25.50
CA LEU A 529 -2.42 6.37 26.51
C LEU A 529 -1.27 6.19 27.52
N GLY A 530 -1.62 6.06 28.78
CA GLY A 530 -0.67 5.63 29.81
C GLY A 530 -0.23 4.17 29.59
N ASP A 531 0.88 3.76 30.20
CA ASP A 531 1.43 2.41 30.01
C ASP A 531 0.47 1.30 30.45
N GLU A 532 -0.31 1.52 31.49
CA GLU A 532 -1.33 0.57 31.92
C GLU A 532 -2.46 0.45 30.89
N ASP A 533 -2.90 1.57 30.27
CA ASP A 533 -3.91 1.55 29.22
C ASP A 533 -3.40 0.85 27.96
N LYS A 534 -2.13 1.09 27.59
CA LYS A 534 -1.48 0.39 26.48
C LYS A 534 -1.41 -1.11 26.71
N ARG A 535 -1.04 -1.55 27.93
CA ARG A 535 -1.01 -2.97 28.30
C ARG A 535 -2.41 -3.59 28.29
N ALA A 536 -3.38 -2.88 28.83
CA ALA A 536 -4.78 -3.32 28.79
C ALA A 536 -5.31 -3.39 27.34
N LEU A 537 -4.95 -2.43 26.50
CA LEU A 537 -5.25 -2.46 25.07
C LEU A 537 -4.64 -3.70 24.39
N ILE A 538 -3.37 -4.01 24.66
CA ILE A 538 -2.72 -5.21 24.12
C ILE A 538 -3.46 -6.48 24.56
N ALA A 539 -3.88 -6.58 25.82
CA ALA A 539 -4.65 -7.71 26.32
C ALA A 539 -5.99 -7.86 25.56
N PHE A 540 -6.68 -6.76 25.28
CA PHE A 540 -7.90 -6.78 24.48
C PHE A 540 -7.60 -7.15 23.02
N LEU A 541 -6.56 -6.60 22.39
CA LEU A 541 -6.20 -6.90 21.01
C LEU A 541 -5.87 -8.38 20.78
N LYS A 542 -5.38 -9.11 21.78
CA LYS A 542 -5.16 -10.56 21.72
C LYS A 542 -6.46 -11.35 21.59
N THR A 543 -7.60 -10.75 21.89
CA THR A 543 -8.92 -11.41 21.80
C THR A 543 -9.56 -11.29 20.40
N LEU A 544 -8.99 -10.49 19.48
CA LEU A 544 -9.54 -10.16 18.18
C LEU A 544 -9.27 -11.23 17.10
#